data_2459129454ee2aeed65bd619930648ba
#
_entry.id   2459129454ee2aeed65bd619930648ba
#
_cell.length_a   1.000
_cell.length_b   1.000
_cell.length_c   1.000
_cell.angle_alpha   90.00
_cell.angle_beta   90.00
_cell.angle_gamma   90.00
#
_symmetry.space_group_name_H-M   'P 1'
#
loop_
_entity.id
_entity.type
_entity.pdbx_description
1 polymer ?
#
loop_
_entity_poly.entity_id
_entity_poly.type
_entity_poly.pdbx_seq_one_letter_code
_entity_poly.pdbx_strand_id
1 'polypeptide(L)'
;MTKTQKLVLTSLIVFLTFLFSACSHVAVPRGPIPVKMDVVGPMNVNKAISLENGVPDSKLTLIASQGYHKWYADYNVWSSFIVSQLESELRGRGVQITPNSQEAFRVKVEQTGLFWGSFSTRCIVNVRVERKDGTWSKTYEGNNASPASLNRSVDGAVYKAVVAILQDKDFMNAILR
;
A
#
# COMPACT_ATOMS: atom_id res chain seq x y z
N MET A 1 -29.38 -29.37 38.00
CA MET A 1 -29.63 -29.06 36.60
C MET A 1 -30.11 -30.29 35.87
N THR A 2 -31.28 -30.22 35.29
CA THR A 2 -31.83 -31.31 34.47
C THR A 2 -31.11 -31.47 33.15
N LYS A 3 -31.21 -32.65 32.51
CA LYS A 3 -30.62 -32.87 31.17
C LYS A 3 -31.05 -31.81 30.18
N THR A 4 -32.30 -31.38 30.21
CA THR A 4 -32.87 -30.33 29.34
C THR A 4 -32.23 -28.97 29.60
N GLN A 5 -31.97 -28.58 30.86
CA GLN A 5 -31.31 -27.33 31.19
C GLN A 5 -29.86 -27.29 30.66
N LYS A 6 -29.14 -28.42 30.76
CA LYS A 6 -27.76 -28.53 30.19
C LYS A 6 -27.78 -28.36 28.68
N LEU A 7 -28.75 -29.00 27.98
CA LEU A 7 -28.87 -28.93 26.53
C LEU A 7 -29.16 -27.50 26.05
N VAL A 8 -30.08 -26.80 26.73
CA VAL A 8 -30.43 -25.41 26.41
C VAL A 8 -29.22 -24.47 26.66
N LEU A 9 -28.50 -24.66 27.78
CA LEU A 9 -27.34 -23.84 28.07
C LEU A 9 -26.19 -24.05 27.07
N THR A 10 -25.96 -25.32 26.67
CA THR A 10 -24.94 -25.64 25.65
C THR A 10 -25.33 -25.06 24.30
N SER A 11 -26.58 -25.15 23.88
CA SER A 11 -27.08 -24.57 22.63
C SER A 11 -26.95 -23.04 22.63
N LEU A 12 -27.23 -22.39 23.77
CA LEU A 12 -27.11 -20.94 23.93
C LEU A 12 -25.65 -20.50 23.84
N ILE A 13 -24.73 -21.24 24.46
CA ILE A 13 -23.30 -20.93 24.40
C ILE A 13 -22.76 -21.09 22.96
N VAL A 14 -23.14 -22.18 22.28
CA VAL A 14 -22.75 -22.39 20.88
C VAL A 14 -23.31 -21.28 19.98
N PHE A 15 -24.57 -20.88 20.18
CA PHE A 15 -25.17 -19.78 19.41
C PHE A 15 -24.47 -18.44 19.69
N LEU A 16 -24.13 -18.14 20.94
CA LEU A 16 -23.36 -16.93 21.28
C LEU A 16 -21.97 -16.92 20.64
N THR A 17 -21.28 -18.04 20.54
CA THR A 17 -19.93 -18.08 19.92
C THR A 17 -19.98 -17.77 18.41
N PHE A 18 -21.06 -18.13 17.71
CA PHE A 18 -21.25 -17.76 16.30
C PHE A 18 -21.52 -16.26 16.09
N LEU A 19 -22.07 -15.55 17.10
CA LEU A 19 -22.35 -14.11 17.00
C LEU A 19 -21.08 -13.23 17.10
N PHE A 20 -19.97 -13.78 17.57
CA PHE A 20 -18.70 -13.04 17.73
C PHE A 20 -17.67 -13.28 16.62
N SER A 21 -18.06 -13.94 15.52
CA SER A 21 -17.17 -14.15 14.37
C SER A 21 -16.91 -12.84 13.66
N ALA A 22 -15.82 -12.15 14.01
CA ALA A 22 -15.37 -10.97 13.28
C ALA A 22 -14.87 -11.39 11.89
N CYS A 23 -15.45 -10.83 10.83
CA CYS A 23 -14.94 -11.03 9.47
C CYS A 23 -13.64 -10.28 9.29
N SER A 24 -12.56 -11.00 9.00
CA SER A 24 -11.25 -10.42 8.71
C SER A 24 -11.01 -10.40 7.21
N HIS A 25 -10.55 -9.26 6.70
CA HIS A 25 -10.26 -9.05 5.29
C HIS A 25 -8.83 -8.57 5.14
N VAL A 26 -8.14 -9.00 4.09
CA VAL A 26 -6.81 -8.47 3.74
C VAL A 26 -6.95 -7.59 2.51
N ALA A 27 -6.59 -6.32 2.65
CA ALA A 27 -6.53 -5.37 1.55
C ALA A 27 -5.15 -5.45 0.90
N VAL A 28 -5.13 -5.69 -0.41
CA VAL A 28 -3.90 -5.71 -1.21
C VAL A 28 -4.11 -4.92 -2.49
N PRO A 29 -3.11 -4.18 -2.99
CA PRO A 29 -3.12 -3.64 -4.35
C PRO A 29 -3.18 -4.80 -5.35
N ARG A 30 -4.02 -4.67 -6.38
CA ARG A 30 -4.28 -5.78 -7.32
C ARG A 30 -3.74 -5.57 -8.71
N GLY A 31 -3.70 -4.32 -9.17
CA GLY A 31 -3.27 -4.02 -10.52
C GLY A 31 -2.52 -2.70 -10.61
N PRO A 32 -1.31 -2.69 -11.18
CA PRO A 32 -0.60 -1.45 -11.43
C PRO A 32 -1.41 -0.62 -12.45
N ILE A 33 -1.63 0.66 -12.12
CA ILE A 33 -2.24 1.62 -13.03
C ILE A 33 -1.09 2.37 -13.70
N PRO A 34 -0.86 2.21 -15.02
CA PRO A 34 0.23 2.89 -15.71
C PRO A 34 0.10 4.42 -15.63
N VAL A 35 1.20 5.09 -15.33
CA VAL A 35 1.25 6.55 -15.32
C VAL A 35 1.49 7.03 -16.75
N LYS A 36 0.53 7.76 -17.29
CA LYS A 36 0.61 8.28 -18.66
C LYS A 36 1.79 9.26 -18.83
N MET A 37 2.37 9.28 -20.03
CA MET A 37 3.53 10.13 -20.33
C MET A 37 3.21 11.63 -20.36
N ASP A 38 1.95 12.01 -20.48
CA ASP A 38 1.48 13.40 -20.35
C ASP A 38 1.39 13.85 -18.88
N VAL A 39 1.28 12.90 -17.93
CA VAL A 39 1.28 13.16 -16.48
C VAL A 39 2.70 13.29 -15.96
N VAL A 40 3.60 12.38 -16.39
CA VAL A 40 5.03 12.39 -16.07
C VAL A 40 5.80 12.04 -17.33
N GLY A 41 6.56 12.99 -17.85
CA GLY A 41 7.32 12.85 -19.09
C GLY A 41 8.54 11.94 -18.97
N PRO A 42 9.36 11.87 -20.04
CA PRO A 42 10.63 11.13 -20.03
C PRO A 42 11.61 11.72 -19.02
N MET A 43 12.51 10.90 -18.53
CA MET A 43 13.51 11.27 -17.53
C MET A 43 14.91 11.05 -18.09
N ASN A 44 15.75 12.06 -18.04
CA ASN A 44 17.15 11.96 -18.47
C ASN A 44 18.04 11.68 -17.26
N VAL A 45 18.10 10.42 -16.84
CA VAL A 45 18.94 9.95 -15.73
C VAL A 45 20.06 9.09 -16.30
N ASN A 46 21.29 9.57 -16.21
CA ASN A 46 22.47 8.89 -16.77
C ASN A 46 23.08 7.85 -15.81
N LYS A 47 22.56 7.75 -14.60
CA LYS A 47 23.02 6.79 -13.59
C LYS A 47 22.04 5.63 -13.46
N ALA A 48 22.58 4.45 -13.20
CA ALA A 48 21.76 3.32 -12.80
C ALA A 48 21.37 3.47 -11.32
N ILE A 49 20.12 3.20 -11.00
CA ILE A 49 19.63 3.18 -9.62
C ILE A 49 19.08 1.80 -9.27
N SER A 50 18.92 1.50 -7.98
CA SER A 50 18.15 0.36 -7.50
C SER A 50 17.04 0.81 -6.58
N LEU A 51 15.92 0.09 -6.62
CA LEU A 51 14.83 0.23 -5.67
C LEU A 51 14.74 -1.04 -4.81
N GLU A 52 14.60 -0.87 -3.51
CA GLU A 52 14.50 -1.95 -2.55
C GLU A 52 13.23 -1.81 -1.72
N ASN A 53 12.61 -2.94 -1.37
CA ASN A 53 11.56 -2.93 -0.37
C ASN A 53 12.15 -2.59 1.01
N GLY A 54 11.71 -1.47 1.58
CA GLY A 54 12.16 -1.02 2.90
C GLY A 54 11.46 -1.68 4.09
N VAL A 55 10.50 -2.61 3.86
CA VAL A 55 9.79 -3.37 4.90
C VAL A 55 10.23 -4.83 4.82
N PRO A 56 11.15 -5.29 5.69
CA PRO A 56 11.75 -6.62 5.56
C PRO A 56 10.76 -7.74 5.91
N ASP A 57 9.89 -7.52 6.92
CA ASP A 57 9.05 -8.56 7.48
C ASP A 57 7.58 -8.43 7.06
N SER A 58 6.98 -9.57 6.72
CA SER A 58 5.55 -9.68 6.46
C SER A 58 4.79 -9.65 7.79
N LYS A 59 3.89 -8.67 7.94
CA LYS A 59 3.05 -8.52 9.13
C LYS A 59 1.71 -7.89 8.77
N LEU A 60 0.63 -8.55 9.17
CA LEU A 60 -0.70 -7.98 9.05
C LEU A 60 -0.91 -6.86 10.08
N THR A 61 -1.16 -5.65 9.58
CA THR A 61 -1.47 -4.47 10.38
C THR A 61 -2.94 -4.12 10.19
N LEU A 62 -3.67 -3.88 11.28
CA LEU A 62 -5.05 -3.41 11.22
C LEU A 62 -5.06 -1.98 10.67
N ILE A 63 -5.77 -1.79 9.55
CA ILE A 63 -5.84 -0.50 8.84
C ILE A 63 -7.22 0.14 8.92
N ALA A 64 -8.24 -0.65 9.24
CA ALA A 64 -9.59 -0.15 9.44
C ALA A 64 -10.49 -1.17 10.15
N SER A 65 -11.56 -0.64 10.78
CA SER A 65 -12.61 -1.44 11.41
C SER A 65 -13.96 -0.77 11.15
N GLN A 66 -14.95 -1.58 10.75
CA GLN A 66 -16.32 -1.12 10.56
C GLN A 66 -17.30 -2.20 11.06
N GLY A 67 -17.94 -1.96 12.18
CA GLY A 67 -18.75 -2.98 12.85
C GLY A 67 -17.91 -4.21 13.18
N TYR A 68 -18.36 -5.37 12.72
CA TYR A 68 -17.66 -6.66 12.91
C TYR A 68 -16.57 -6.92 11.87
N HIS A 69 -16.41 -6.08 10.86
CA HIS A 69 -15.41 -6.25 9.82
C HIS A 69 -14.11 -5.55 10.19
N LYS A 70 -13.00 -6.27 10.02
CA LYS A 70 -11.64 -5.75 10.22
C LYS A 70 -10.85 -5.90 8.93
N TRP A 71 -10.15 -4.85 8.54
CA TRP A 71 -9.27 -4.85 7.38
C TRP A 71 -7.84 -4.73 7.80
N TYR A 72 -7.01 -5.58 7.23
CA TYR A 72 -5.58 -5.63 7.47
C TYR A 72 -4.83 -5.36 6.17
N ALA A 73 -3.63 -4.83 6.28
CA ALA A 73 -2.66 -4.71 5.20
C ALA A 73 -1.34 -5.32 5.64
N ASP A 74 -0.65 -5.94 4.70
CA ASP A 74 0.73 -6.34 4.87
C ASP A 74 1.62 -5.29 4.18
N TYR A 75 2.34 -4.50 4.97
CA TYR A 75 3.15 -3.40 4.42
C TYR A 75 4.34 -3.89 3.61
N ASN A 76 4.84 -5.12 3.84
CA ASN A 76 5.84 -5.72 2.97
C ASN A 76 5.29 -5.97 1.57
N VAL A 77 4.09 -6.56 1.47
CA VAL A 77 3.40 -6.82 0.19
C VAL A 77 3.10 -5.51 -0.54
N TRP A 78 2.59 -4.50 0.17
CA TRP A 78 2.28 -3.20 -0.42
C TRP A 78 3.54 -2.48 -0.90
N SER A 79 4.62 -2.50 -0.11
CA SER A 79 5.89 -1.87 -0.49
C SER A 79 6.52 -2.56 -1.70
N SER A 80 6.49 -3.90 -1.75
CA SER A 80 6.95 -4.67 -2.91
C SER A 80 6.18 -4.33 -4.18
N PHE A 81 4.85 -4.17 -4.07
CA PHE A 81 4.01 -3.76 -5.20
C PHE A 81 4.40 -2.36 -5.70
N ILE A 82 4.59 -1.40 -4.80
CA ILE A 82 4.97 -0.02 -5.15
C ILE A 82 6.37 0.01 -5.77
N VAL A 83 7.33 -0.75 -5.23
CA VAL A 83 8.68 -0.89 -5.82
C VAL A 83 8.56 -1.38 -7.26
N SER A 84 7.84 -2.48 -7.49
CA SER A 84 7.66 -3.05 -8.83
C SER A 84 7.02 -2.06 -9.80
N GLN A 85 6.01 -1.31 -9.35
CA GLN A 85 5.37 -0.29 -10.18
C GLN A 85 6.32 0.88 -10.47
N LEU A 86 7.04 1.40 -9.48
CA LEU A 86 8.03 2.47 -9.69
C LEU A 86 9.15 2.03 -10.64
N GLU A 87 9.66 0.81 -10.49
CA GLU A 87 10.67 0.28 -11.42
C GLU A 87 10.16 0.25 -12.86
N SER A 88 8.95 -0.27 -13.07
CA SER A 88 8.33 -0.30 -14.40
C SER A 88 8.18 1.10 -14.99
N GLU A 89 7.69 2.05 -14.19
CA GLU A 89 7.48 3.44 -14.62
C GLU A 89 8.80 4.17 -14.92
N LEU A 90 9.81 3.99 -14.09
CA LEU A 90 11.14 4.60 -14.29
C LEU A 90 11.85 4.02 -15.51
N ARG A 91 11.82 2.68 -15.71
CA ARG A 91 12.35 2.04 -16.94
C ARG A 91 11.65 2.54 -18.20
N GLY A 92 10.31 2.66 -18.18
CA GLY A 92 9.54 3.19 -19.28
C GLY A 92 9.87 4.66 -19.63
N ARG A 93 10.53 5.38 -18.71
CA ARG A 93 10.97 6.79 -18.88
C ARG A 93 12.46 6.95 -19.14
N GLY A 94 13.18 5.82 -19.35
CA GLY A 94 14.59 5.82 -19.72
C GLY A 94 15.56 5.72 -18.55
N VAL A 95 15.08 5.55 -17.30
CA VAL A 95 15.95 5.35 -16.15
C VAL A 95 16.47 3.91 -16.12
N GLN A 96 17.78 3.72 -15.97
CA GLN A 96 18.38 2.41 -15.82
C GLN A 96 18.15 1.89 -14.38
N ILE A 97 17.46 0.76 -14.24
CA ILE A 97 17.26 0.09 -12.96
C ILE A 97 18.10 -1.18 -12.94
N THR A 98 19.08 -1.26 -12.05
CA THR A 98 19.95 -2.42 -11.89
C THR A 98 20.00 -2.85 -10.43
N PRO A 99 19.91 -4.15 -10.13
CA PRO A 99 20.08 -4.64 -8.76
C PRO A 99 21.44 -4.22 -8.20
N ASN A 100 21.46 -3.88 -6.92
CA ASN A 100 22.69 -3.52 -6.19
C ASN A 100 23.46 -2.31 -6.76
N SER A 101 22.77 -1.37 -7.40
CA SER A 101 23.40 -0.09 -7.76
C SER A 101 23.91 0.63 -6.51
N GLN A 102 24.99 1.41 -6.68
CA GLN A 102 25.49 2.30 -5.60
C GLN A 102 24.44 3.33 -5.19
N GLU A 103 23.62 3.77 -6.15
CA GLU A 103 22.48 4.65 -5.92
C GLU A 103 21.24 3.83 -5.60
N ALA A 104 21.10 3.42 -4.35
CA ALA A 104 20.00 2.59 -3.89
C ALA A 104 18.97 3.40 -3.09
N PHE A 105 17.69 3.17 -3.38
CA PHE A 105 16.58 3.78 -2.65
C PHE A 105 15.71 2.68 -2.02
N ARG A 106 15.29 2.89 -0.80
CA ARG A 106 14.31 2.07 -0.11
C ARG A 106 12.95 2.72 -0.20
N VAL A 107 11.95 1.91 -0.53
CA VAL A 107 10.55 2.32 -0.61
C VAL A 107 9.78 1.53 0.42
N LYS A 108 9.08 2.22 1.32
CA LYS A 108 8.28 1.56 2.35
C LYS A 108 6.93 2.24 2.55
N VAL A 109 5.90 1.44 2.70
CA VAL A 109 4.62 1.90 3.24
C VAL A 109 4.78 2.10 4.74
N GLU A 110 4.54 3.32 5.22
CA GLU A 110 4.59 3.64 6.65
C GLU A 110 3.21 3.54 7.30
N GLN A 111 2.18 3.91 6.53
CA GLN A 111 0.81 3.92 7.03
C GLN A 111 -0.16 3.74 5.87
N THR A 112 -1.25 3.04 6.14
CA THR A 112 -2.42 3.05 5.26
C THR A 112 -3.70 3.02 6.08
N GLY A 113 -4.79 3.53 5.51
CA GLY A 113 -6.10 3.57 6.14
C GLY A 113 -7.23 3.48 5.13
N LEU A 114 -8.33 2.87 5.56
CA LEU A 114 -9.56 2.79 4.79
C LEU A 114 -10.66 3.51 5.54
N PHE A 115 -11.44 4.31 4.82
CA PHE A 115 -12.51 5.12 5.36
C PHE A 115 -13.77 4.95 4.51
N TRP A 116 -14.90 4.71 5.15
CA TRP A 116 -16.19 4.56 4.47
C TRP A 116 -17.00 5.85 4.61
N GLY A 117 -17.38 6.42 3.49
CA GLY A 117 -18.39 7.46 3.39
C GLY A 117 -19.73 6.87 2.95
N SER A 118 -20.75 7.72 2.83
CA SER A 118 -22.12 7.29 2.46
C SER A 118 -22.18 6.62 1.08
N PHE A 119 -21.31 7.02 0.14
CA PHE A 119 -21.32 6.53 -1.24
C PHE A 119 -19.94 6.16 -1.78
N SER A 120 -18.91 6.12 -0.94
CA SER A 120 -17.55 5.82 -1.40
C SER A 120 -16.70 5.23 -0.32
N THR A 121 -15.72 4.42 -0.73
CA THR A 121 -14.60 4.03 0.13
C THR A 121 -13.39 4.86 -0.27
N ARG A 122 -12.69 5.40 0.71
CA ARG A 122 -11.43 6.14 0.56
C ARG A 122 -10.28 5.30 1.10
N CYS A 123 -9.19 5.25 0.36
CA CYS A 123 -7.91 4.73 0.82
C CYS A 123 -6.89 5.86 0.88
N ILE A 124 -6.13 5.90 1.96
CA ILE A 124 -4.95 6.76 2.11
C ILE A 124 -3.75 5.85 2.32
N VAL A 125 -2.64 6.11 1.61
CA VAL A 125 -1.37 5.42 1.79
C VAL A 125 -0.24 6.43 1.90
N ASN A 126 0.60 6.29 2.91
CA ASN A 126 1.83 7.07 3.09
C ASN A 126 3.02 6.19 2.73
N VAL A 127 3.77 6.62 1.73
CA VAL A 127 4.92 5.92 1.17
C VAL A 127 6.16 6.76 1.41
N ARG A 128 7.11 6.23 2.18
CA ARG A 128 8.43 6.85 2.34
C ARG A 128 9.38 6.28 1.31
N VAL A 129 10.09 7.19 0.64
CA VAL A 129 11.25 6.89 -0.20
C VAL A 129 12.47 7.49 0.47
N GLU A 130 13.53 6.70 0.62
CA GLU A 130 14.78 7.15 1.24
C GLU A 130 15.98 6.59 0.48
N ARG A 131 17.06 7.39 0.37
CA ARG A 131 18.36 6.86 -0.08
C ARG A 131 18.91 5.91 0.98
N LYS A 132 19.54 4.85 0.53
CA LYS A 132 20.09 3.82 1.43
C LYS A 132 21.20 4.36 2.35
N ASP A 133 21.88 5.41 1.94
CA ASP A 133 22.91 6.11 2.70
C ASP A 133 22.34 7.10 3.75
N GLY A 134 21.02 7.28 3.78
CA GLY A 134 20.32 8.16 4.71
C GLY A 134 20.42 9.67 4.41
N THR A 135 21.06 10.07 3.33
CA THR A 135 21.28 11.50 3.00
C THR A 135 20.03 12.21 2.51
N TRP A 136 19.02 11.44 2.09
CA TRP A 136 17.74 11.98 1.61
C TRP A 136 16.58 11.04 1.96
N SER A 137 15.44 11.61 2.35
CA SER A 137 14.20 10.88 2.49
C SER A 137 13.00 11.81 2.39
N LYS A 138 11.88 11.29 1.87
CA LYS A 138 10.60 12.02 1.78
C LYS A 138 9.42 11.04 1.84
N THR A 139 8.32 11.49 2.45
CA THR A 139 7.07 10.73 2.50
C THR A 139 6.05 11.34 1.55
N TYR A 140 5.37 10.50 0.79
CA TYR A 140 4.37 10.85 -0.20
C TYR A 140 3.02 10.24 0.17
N GLU A 141 1.97 11.03 0.11
CA GLU A 141 0.61 10.57 0.32
C GLU A 141 -0.07 10.24 -1.00
N GLY A 142 -0.66 9.08 -1.08
CA GLY A 142 -1.66 8.72 -2.08
C GLY A 142 -3.04 8.66 -1.45
N ASN A 143 -4.00 9.42 -1.98
CA ASN A 143 -5.34 9.52 -1.43
C ASN A 143 -6.37 9.38 -2.55
N ASN A 144 -7.17 8.31 -2.50
CA ASN A 144 -8.18 8.05 -3.51
C ASN A 144 -9.51 7.59 -2.90
N ALA A 145 -10.60 8.16 -3.41
CA ALA A 145 -11.95 7.73 -3.09
C ALA A 145 -12.60 7.10 -4.33
N SER A 146 -13.29 5.98 -4.13
CA SER A 146 -14.02 5.30 -5.20
C SER A 146 -15.43 4.92 -4.74
N PRO A 147 -16.47 5.27 -5.50
CA PRO A 147 -17.83 4.83 -5.24
C PRO A 147 -18.06 3.38 -5.68
N ALA A 148 -17.16 2.82 -6.49
CA ALA A 148 -17.39 1.52 -7.13
C ALA A 148 -16.90 0.34 -6.28
N SER A 149 -15.72 0.44 -5.68
CA SER A 149 -15.16 -0.66 -4.89
C SER A 149 -13.97 -0.25 -4.04
N LEU A 150 -13.73 -1.04 -2.98
CA LEU A 150 -12.54 -0.95 -2.13
C LEU A 150 -11.25 -1.10 -2.95
N ASN A 151 -11.21 -2.08 -3.88
CA ASN A 151 -10.02 -2.32 -4.70
C ASN A 151 -9.64 -1.10 -5.54
N ARG A 152 -10.63 -0.42 -6.16
CA ARG A 152 -10.37 0.80 -6.92
C ARG A 152 -9.88 1.95 -6.06
N SER A 153 -10.31 2.05 -4.80
CA SER A 153 -9.76 3.06 -3.89
C SER A 153 -8.33 2.74 -3.48
N VAL A 154 -8.01 1.46 -3.24
CA VAL A 154 -6.65 0.99 -2.93
C VAL A 154 -5.70 1.23 -4.11
N ASP A 155 -6.03 0.69 -5.29
CA ASP A 155 -5.19 0.81 -6.49
C ASP A 155 -5.01 2.28 -6.89
N GLY A 156 -6.08 3.09 -6.79
CA GLY A 156 -6.00 4.52 -7.05
C GLY A 156 -5.17 5.31 -6.04
N ALA A 157 -5.15 4.91 -4.76
CA ALA A 157 -4.28 5.53 -3.76
C ALA A 157 -2.80 5.22 -4.05
N VAL A 158 -2.48 3.97 -4.35
CA VAL A 158 -1.12 3.57 -4.77
C VAL A 158 -0.70 4.34 -6.02
N TYR A 159 -1.55 4.40 -7.05
CA TYR A 159 -1.29 5.18 -8.26
C TYR A 159 -0.94 6.64 -7.95
N LYS A 160 -1.72 7.29 -7.10
CA LYS A 160 -1.48 8.70 -6.73
C LYS A 160 -0.17 8.89 -5.96
N ALA A 161 0.19 7.95 -5.07
CA ALA A 161 1.49 7.98 -4.39
C ALA A 161 2.64 7.83 -5.40
N VAL A 162 2.55 6.89 -6.35
CA VAL A 162 3.54 6.71 -7.41
C VAL A 162 3.67 7.96 -8.27
N VAL A 163 2.54 8.58 -8.69
CA VAL A 163 2.56 9.84 -9.44
C VAL A 163 3.24 10.95 -8.64
N ALA A 164 2.92 11.08 -7.36
CA ALA A 164 3.52 12.09 -6.49
C ALA A 164 5.04 11.92 -6.37
N ILE A 165 5.53 10.67 -6.25
CA ILE A 165 6.97 10.37 -6.26
C ILE A 165 7.61 10.79 -7.59
N LEU A 166 7.01 10.38 -8.72
CA LEU A 166 7.57 10.63 -10.05
C LEU A 166 7.53 12.11 -10.47
N GLN A 167 6.61 12.91 -9.92
CA GLN A 167 6.51 14.35 -10.18
C GLN A 167 7.39 15.19 -9.25
N ASP A 168 7.94 14.59 -8.20
CA ASP A 168 8.70 15.33 -7.20
C ASP A 168 10.09 15.70 -7.69
N LYS A 169 10.36 16.99 -7.77
CA LYS A 169 11.67 17.52 -8.15
C LYS A 169 12.77 17.12 -7.17
N ASP A 170 12.47 16.96 -5.88
CA ASP A 170 13.45 16.57 -4.88
C ASP A 170 13.88 15.12 -5.08
N PHE A 171 12.92 14.22 -5.39
CA PHE A 171 13.22 12.84 -5.77
C PHE A 171 14.05 12.80 -7.06
N MET A 172 13.64 13.57 -8.08
CA MET A 172 14.39 13.67 -9.32
C MET A 172 15.82 14.15 -9.10
N ASN A 173 16.01 15.17 -8.27
CA ASN A 173 17.33 15.64 -7.91
C ASN A 173 18.13 14.59 -7.11
N ALA A 174 17.48 13.80 -6.27
CA ALA A 174 18.13 12.74 -5.51
C ALA A 174 18.63 11.59 -6.40
N ILE A 175 17.93 11.25 -7.48
CA ILE A 175 18.37 10.21 -8.44
C ILE A 175 19.39 10.73 -9.47
N LEU A 176 19.55 12.05 -9.61
CA LEU A 176 20.53 12.66 -10.52
C LEU A 176 21.90 12.91 -9.87
N ARG A 177 21.94 13.01 -8.54
CA ARG A 177 23.17 13.23 -7.75
C ARG A 177 23.94 11.94 -7.53
#